data_0185a2173d51b62b9531ce5cde738bd4
#
_entry.id   0185a2173d51b62b9531ce5cde738bd4
#
_cell.length_a   1.000
_cell.length_b   1.000
_cell.length_c   1.000
_cell.angle_alpha   90.00
_cell.angle_beta   90.00
_cell.angle_gamma   90.00
#
_symmetry.space_group_name_H-M   'P 1'
#
loop_
_entity.id
_entity.type
_entity.pdbx_description
1 polymer ?
#
loop_
_entity_poly.entity_id
_entity_poly.type
_entity_poly.pdbx_seq_one_letter_code
_entity_poly.pdbx_strand_id
1 'polypeptide(L)'
;GSSIGKYIAKVLKIVDASGLRYKINPMGTVVEGRWNDVMKLIKKCHNSVLKSEARVFTAISIDDRKGRSNRIVEKVRSVERRIGKSLNK
;
A
#
# COMPACT_ATOMS: atom_id res chain seq x y z
N GLY A 1 -0.98 2.08 20.43
CA GLY A 1 0.21 2.15 21.07
C GLY A 1 1.40 2.42 20.21
N SER A 2 2.50 2.41 20.84
CA SER A 2 3.70 2.74 20.14
C SER A 2 4.04 1.74 19.06
N SER A 3 3.52 0.54 19.15
CA SER A 3 3.82 -0.44 18.14
C SER A 3 3.24 -0.09 16.78
N ILE A 4 2.18 0.67 16.74
CA ILE A 4 1.59 1.05 15.50
C ILE A 4 2.54 1.94 14.69
N GLY A 5 3.16 2.89 15.36
CA GLY A 5 4.11 3.75 14.69
C GLY A 5 5.27 2.98 14.12
N LYS A 6 5.71 1.96 14.83
CA LYS A 6 6.79 1.15 14.38
C LYS A 6 6.45 0.42 13.10
N TYR A 7 5.26 -0.15 13.02
CA TYR A 7 4.85 -0.85 11.82
C TYR A 7 4.64 0.10 10.65
N ILE A 8 4.10 1.27 10.91
CA ILE A 8 3.89 2.24 9.87
C ILE A 8 5.24 2.66 9.27
N ALA A 9 6.21 2.91 10.12
CA ALA A 9 7.52 3.30 9.63
C ALA A 9 8.13 2.21 8.76
N LYS A 10 7.96 0.97 9.16
CA LYS A 10 8.50 -0.14 8.41
C LYS A 10 7.84 -0.25 7.04
N VAL A 11 6.52 -0.12 7.03
CA VAL A 11 5.76 -0.21 5.79
C VAL A 11 6.13 0.95 4.87
N LEU A 12 6.27 2.15 5.40
CA LEU A 12 6.59 3.29 4.57
C LEU A 12 7.98 3.17 3.95
N LYS A 13 8.90 2.55 4.63
CA LYS A 13 10.19 2.30 4.06
C LYS A 13 10.09 1.38 2.86
N ILE A 14 9.25 0.38 2.95
CA ILE A 14 9.05 -0.56 1.87
C ILE A 14 8.40 0.14 0.69
N VAL A 15 7.42 0.98 0.96
CA VAL A 15 6.73 1.71 -0.10
C VAL A 15 7.70 2.66 -0.80
N ASP A 16 8.48 3.36 -0.03
CA ASP A 16 9.42 4.30 -0.60
C ASP A 16 10.46 3.58 -1.47
N ALA A 17 10.92 2.44 -1.03
CA ALA A 17 11.90 1.68 -1.77
C ALA A 17 11.35 1.05 -3.03
N SER A 18 10.05 0.97 -3.17
CA SER A 18 9.45 0.33 -4.33
C SER A 18 9.63 1.12 -5.62
N GLY A 19 9.87 2.40 -5.50
CA GLY A 19 9.99 3.24 -6.67
C GLY A 19 8.66 3.67 -7.25
N LEU A 20 7.55 3.21 -6.71
CA LEU A 20 6.24 3.60 -7.21
C LEU A 20 5.84 4.94 -6.64
N ARG A 21 4.95 5.63 -7.32
CA ARG A 21 4.43 6.88 -6.82
C ARG A 21 3.53 6.63 -5.68
N TYR A 22 3.65 7.40 -4.64
CA TYR A 22 2.78 7.20 -3.50
C TYR A 22 2.51 8.51 -2.78
N LYS A 23 1.48 8.49 -1.97
CA LYS A 23 1.13 9.63 -1.15
C LYS A 23 0.59 9.12 0.17
N ILE A 24 1.07 9.70 1.24
CA ILE A 24 0.63 9.31 2.57
C ILE A 24 -0.47 10.24 3.03
N ASN A 25 -1.54 9.66 3.49
CA ASN A 25 -2.68 10.41 4.01
C ASN A 25 -3.03 9.87 5.38
N PRO A 26 -3.75 10.64 6.16
CA PRO A 26 -4.15 10.15 7.49
C PRO A 26 -4.93 8.85 7.46
N MET A 27 -5.66 8.63 6.39
CA MET A 27 -6.49 7.43 6.30
C MET A 27 -5.79 6.26 5.63
N GLY A 28 -4.60 6.44 5.18
CA GLY A 28 -3.89 5.36 4.52
C GLY A 28 -2.90 5.87 3.51
N THR A 29 -2.36 4.96 2.73
CA THR A 29 -1.37 5.31 1.72
C THR A 29 -1.94 5.00 0.35
N VAL A 30 -1.79 5.95 -0.55
CA VAL A 30 -2.22 5.76 -1.92
C VAL A 30 -0.99 5.44 -2.73
N VAL A 31 -1.08 4.42 -3.55
CA VAL A 31 0.02 4.02 -4.41
C VAL A 31 -0.49 3.91 -5.83
N GLU A 32 0.28 4.41 -6.78
CA GLU A 32 -0.09 4.34 -8.18
C GLU A 32 0.91 3.51 -8.95
N GLY A 33 0.42 2.72 -9.87
CA GLY A 33 1.30 1.94 -10.69
C GLY A 33 0.56 0.84 -11.41
N ARG A 34 1.30 -0.05 -12.03
CA ARG A 34 0.71 -1.16 -12.73
C ARG A 34 0.22 -2.17 -11.74
N TRP A 35 -0.79 -2.89 -12.13
CA TRP A 35 -1.41 -3.87 -11.26
C TRP A 35 -0.40 -4.78 -10.56
N ASN A 36 0.43 -5.42 -11.33
CA ASN A 36 1.37 -6.38 -10.75
C ASN A 36 2.35 -5.73 -9.78
N ASP A 37 2.81 -4.56 -10.11
CA ASP A 37 3.76 -3.86 -9.26
C ASP A 37 3.14 -3.43 -7.95
N VAL A 38 1.93 -2.91 -8.03
CA VAL A 38 1.21 -2.46 -6.84
C VAL A 38 0.85 -3.64 -5.96
N MET A 39 0.36 -4.72 -6.56
CA MET A 39 -0.03 -5.88 -5.78
C MET A 39 1.18 -6.55 -5.11
N LYS A 40 2.30 -6.53 -5.79
CA LYS A 40 3.50 -7.07 -5.22
C LYS A 40 3.95 -6.24 -4.02
N LEU A 41 3.83 -4.94 -4.13
CA LEU A 41 4.17 -4.05 -3.04
C LEU A 41 3.26 -4.28 -1.84
N ILE A 42 1.97 -4.40 -2.08
CA ILE A 42 1.02 -4.64 -1.00
C ILE A 42 1.34 -5.93 -0.28
N LYS A 43 1.62 -6.96 -1.03
CA LYS A 43 1.94 -8.24 -0.43
C LYS A 43 3.19 -8.14 0.43
N LYS A 44 4.18 -7.43 -0.04
CA LYS A 44 5.42 -7.27 0.69
C LYS A 44 5.20 -6.54 2.00
N CYS A 45 4.40 -5.49 1.97
CA CYS A 45 4.10 -4.73 3.17
C CYS A 45 3.30 -5.57 4.17
N HIS A 46 2.29 -6.24 3.68
CA HIS A 46 1.43 -7.08 4.52
C HIS A 46 2.27 -8.15 5.22
N ASN A 47 3.08 -8.84 4.45
CA ASN A 47 3.90 -9.90 5.02
C ASN A 47 4.98 -9.38 5.95
N SER A 48 5.45 -8.18 5.71
CA SER A 48 6.43 -7.58 6.58
C SER A 48 5.89 -7.37 7.99
N VAL A 49 4.65 -6.96 8.10
CA VAL A 49 4.04 -6.77 9.40
C VAL A 49 3.70 -8.12 10.02
N LEU A 50 3.23 -9.05 9.20
CA LEU A 50 2.84 -10.36 9.70
C LEU A 50 4.02 -11.14 10.28
N LYS A 51 5.21 -10.81 9.87
CA LYS A 51 6.37 -11.49 10.41
C LYS A 51 6.54 -11.26 11.91
N SER A 52 6.15 -10.10 12.37
CA SER A 52 6.31 -9.78 13.78
C SER A 52 5.01 -9.77 14.55
N GLU A 53 3.88 -9.94 13.87
CA GLU A 53 2.60 -9.94 14.55
C GLU A 53 1.80 -11.16 14.18
N ALA A 54 0.99 -11.61 15.11
CA ALA A 54 0.18 -12.79 14.85
C ALA A 54 -0.99 -12.48 13.95
N ARG A 55 -1.32 -11.21 13.78
CA ARG A 55 -2.46 -10.84 12.99
C ARG A 55 -2.27 -9.50 12.33
N VAL A 56 -2.65 -9.42 11.06
CA VAL A 56 -2.61 -8.19 10.32
C VAL A 56 -3.93 -8.03 9.62
N PHE A 57 -4.49 -6.85 9.67
CA PHE A 57 -5.69 -6.57 8.92
C PHE A 57 -5.31 -5.51 7.89
N THR A 58 -5.53 -5.82 6.63
CA THR A 58 -5.21 -4.90 5.54
C THR A 58 -6.46 -4.67 4.72
N ALA A 59 -6.81 -3.42 4.55
CA ALA A 59 -7.96 -3.06 3.73
C ALA A 59 -7.44 -2.31 2.51
N ILE A 60 -7.96 -2.61 1.35
CA ILE A 60 -7.50 -2.05 0.10
C ILE A 60 -8.68 -1.58 -0.73
N SER A 61 -8.57 -0.38 -1.26
CA SER A 61 -9.55 0.12 -2.20
C SER A 61 -8.81 0.37 -3.51
N ILE A 62 -9.34 -0.12 -4.59
CA ILE A 62 -8.70 -0.03 -5.88
C ILE A 62 -9.51 0.82 -6.84
N ASP A 63 -8.85 1.78 -7.46
CA ASP A 63 -9.47 2.57 -8.49
C ASP A 63 -8.64 2.34 -9.74
N ASP A 64 -9.19 1.62 -10.69
CA ASP A 64 -8.48 1.25 -11.88
C ASP A 64 -9.19 1.82 -13.08
N ARG A 65 -8.49 2.70 -13.78
CA ARG A 65 -9.12 3.36 -14.88
C ARG A 65 -8.39 3.01 -16.16
N LYS A 66 -9.12 2.67 -17.18
CA LYS A 66 -8.51 2.36 -18.45
C LYS A 66 -7.85 3.59 -18.98
N GLY A 67 -6.77 3.42 -19.61
CA GLY A 67 -6.04 4.51 -20.14
C GLY A 67 -6.83 5.24 -21.13
N ARG A 68 -6.96 6.54 -20.99
CA ARG A 68 -7.73 7.25 -21.85
C ARG A 68 -6.98 7.69 -22.98
N SER A 69 -5.85 7.91 -22.84
CA SER A 69 -5.16 8.43 -23.90
C SER A 69 -4.43 7.38 -24.60
N ASN A 70 -4.58 7.32 -25.81
CA ASN A 70 -3.97 6.33 -26.48
C ASN A 70 -2.55 6.53 -26.57
N ARG A 71 -2.07 7.68 -26.46
CA ARG A 71 -0.72 7.84 -26.64
C ARG A 71 -0.02 7.44 -25.42
N ILE A 72 -0.67 7.36 -24.36
CA ILE A 72 -0.03 6.99 -23.16
C ILE A 72 -0.13 5.59 -23.00
N VAL A 73 0.88 4.94 -23.04
CA VAL A 73 0.88 3.64 -22.91
C VAL A 73 0.53 3.09 -21.65
N GLU A 74 0.83 3.68 -20.56
CA GLU A 74 0.58 3.09 -19.36
C GLU A 74 -0.73 3.27 -18.77
N LYS A 75 -1.35 2.26 -18.23
CA LYS A 75 -2.55 2.36 -17.47
C LYS A 75 -2.15 2.53 -16.07
N VAL A 76 -2.56 3.59 -15.47
CA VAL A 76 -2.22 3.86 -14.09
C VAL A 76 -3.32 3.38 -13.20
N ARG A 77 -2.98 2.68 -12.16
CA ARG A 77 -3.93 2.19 -11.20
C ARG A 77 -3.59 2.75 -9.85
N SER A 78 -4.60 3.21 -9.17
CA SER A 78 -4.43 3.76 -7.84
C SER A 78 -4.96 2.81 -6.82
N VAL A 79 -4.19 2.57 -5.81
CA VAL A 79 -4.61 1.67 -4.75
C VAL A 79 -4.43 2.38 -3.43
N GLU A 80 -5.49 2.43 -2.68
CA GLU A 80 -5.43 2.97 -1.35
C GLU A 80 -5.32 1.82 -0.38
N ARG A 81 -4.31 1.85 0.47
CA ARG A 81 -4.09 0.77 1.37
C ARG A 81 -4.12 1.26 2.79
N ARG A 82 -4.79 0.55 3.65
CA ARG A 82 -4.88 0.91 5.05
C ARG A 82 -4.51 -0.26 5.91
N ILE A 83 -3.88 0.04 7.01
CA ILE A 83 -3.63 -0.99 7.98
C ILE A 83 -4.75 -0.88 8.97
N GLY A 84 -5.44 -1.95 9.17
CA GLY A 84 -6.64 -1.93 9.94
C GLY A 84 -6.46 -1.67 11.40
N LYS A 85 -7.52 -1.27 12.02
CA LYS A 85 -7.48 -0.97 13.41
C LYS A 85 -7.28 -2.14 14.29
N SER A 86 -7.35 -3.28 13.75
CA SER A 86 -7.15 -4.48 14.56
C SER A 86 -5.82 -4.45 15.24
N LEU A 87 -4.89 -3.71 14.71
CA LEU A 87 -3.61 -3.63 15.35
C LEU A 87 -3.67 -2.88 16.65
N ASN A 88 -4.75 -2.23 16.89
CA ASN A 88 -4.90 -1.48 18.12
C ASN A 88 -5.52 -2.26 19.21
N LYS A 89 -5.91 -3.45 18.99
CA LYS A 89 -6.59 -4.19 20.02
C LYS A 89 -5.68 -4.99 20.88
#